data_68f58419c4536fdcec2c004db1d58f9f
#
_entry.id   68f58419c4536fdcec2c004db1d58f9f
#
_cell.length_a   1.000
_cell.length_b   1.000
_cell.length_c   1.000
_cell.angle_alpha   90.00
_cell.angle_beta   90.00
_cell.angle_gamma   90.00
#
_symmetry.space_group_name_H-M   'P 1'
#
loop_
_entity.id
_entity.type
_entity.pdbx_description
1 polymer ?
#
loop_
_entity_poly.entity_id
_entity_poly.type
_entity_poly.pdbx_seq_one_letter_code
_entity_poly.pdbx_strand_id
1 'polypeptide(L)'
;MVRAEIVHGLIDFFPSEDNRQQDGAELVFNGRVRATEHGENITALEYEQYEGMAEAELTQLAEEVMKKFPIHDLFCRHRIGRVDVGETSLHVSIW
;
A
#
# COMPACT_ATOMS: atom_id res chain seq x y z
N MET A 1 7.04 0.33 14.05
CA MET A 1 6.97 1.64 13.37
C MET A 1 5.99 1.56 12.21
N VAL A 2 5.15 2.56 12.08
CA VAL A 2 4.24 2.70 10.94
C VAL A 2 4.76 3.76 9.99
N ARG A 3 4.71 3.47 8.69
CA ARG A 3 5.01 4.40 7.64
C ARG A 3 3.95 4.27 6.55
N ALA A 4 3.12 5.31 6.39
CA ALA A 4 2.02 5.31 5.44
C ALA A 4 2.13 6.55 4.55
N GLU A 5 2.14 6.34 3.24
CA GLU A 5 2.36 7.40 2.26
C GLU A 5 1.30 7.33 1.16
N ILE A 6 0.87 8.49 0.69
CA ILE A 6 0.07 8.64 -0.52
C ILE A 6 0.99 9.16 -1.62
N VAL A 7 0.95 8.52 -2.77
CA VAL A 7 1.81 8.88 -3.91
C VAL A 7 0.99 9.22 -5.16
N HIS A 8 1.55 10.08 -6.01
CA HIS A 8 0.95 10.56 -7.25
C HIS A 8 1.78 10.07 -8.45
N GLY A 9 1.75 8.80 -8.73
CA GLY A 9 2.54 8.22 -9.81
C GLY A 9 2.92 6.79 -9.51
N LEU A 10 3.85 6.25 -10.26
CA LEU A 10 4.33 4.88 -10.06
C LEU A 10 4.82 4.68 -8.63
N ILE A 11 4.38 3.57 -8.01
CA ILE A 11 4.83 3.22 -6.68
C ILE A 11 6.21 2.57 -6.77
N ASP A 12 7.18 3.18 -6.07
CA ASP A 12 8.46 2.54 -5.77
C ASP A 12 8.25 1.62 -4.57
N PHE A 13 8.66 0.37 -4.71
CA PHE A 13 8.59 -0.58 -3.60
C PHE A 13 9.63 -0.22 -2.54
N PHE A 14 9.28 -0.47 -1.29
CA PHE A 14 10.25 -0.34 -0.21
C PHE A 14 11.39 -1.32 -0.46
N PRO A 15 12.63 -0.87 -0.34
CA PRO A 15 13.75 -1.78 -0.50
C PRO A 15 13.69 -2.87 0.56
N SER A 16 14.04 -4.07 0.17
CA SER A 16 14.27 -5.14 1.11
C SER A 16 15.44 -4.71 2.01
N GLU A 17 15.17 -4.57 3.29
CA GLU A 17 16.22 -4.25 4.24
C GLU A 17 17.02 -5.52 4.54
N ASP A 18 18.26 -5.54 4.11
CA ASP A 18 19.15 -6.62 4.46
C ASP A 18 19.37 -6.64 5.97
N ASN A 19 19.39 -7.84 6.54
CA ASN A 19 19.79 -8.02 7.93
C ASN A 19 18.79 -7.56 8.99
N ARG A 20 17.50 -7.83 8.78
CA ARG A 20 16.48 -7.65 9.83
C ARG A 20 16.55 -8.81 10.81
N GLN A 21 17.49 -8.76 11.73
CA GLN A 21 17.81 -9.88 12.62
C GLN A 21 16.73 -10.22 13.64
N GLN A 22 15.81 -9.32 13.90
CA GLN A 22 14.74 -9.49 14.88
C GLN A 22 13.41 -9.89 14.29
N ASP A 23 13.33 -9.98 12.96
CA ASP A 23 12.12 -10.29 12.25
C ASP A 23 12.17 -11.71 11.71
N GLY A 24 11.24 -12.53 12.15
CA GLY A 24 11.14 -13.91 11.73
C GLY A 24 10.41 -14.10 10.40
N ALA A 25 9.75 -13.05 9.91
CA ALA A 25 8.99 -13.11 8.66
C ALA A 25 8.88 -11.75 7.99
N GLU A 26 8.75 -11.76 6.69
CA GLU A 26 8.46 -10.59 5.87
C GLU A 26 7.29 -10.92 4.96
N LEU A 27 6.29 -10.05 4.94
CA LEU A 27 5.15 -10.16 4.04
C LEU A 27 5.11 -8.95 3.14
N VAL A 28 5.06 -9.18 1.82
CA VAL A 28 4.90 -8.13 0.82
C VAL A 28 3.60 -8.35 0.07
N PHE A 29 2.78 -7.32 0.02
CA PHE A 29 1.51 -7.32 -0.68
C PHE A 29 1.49 -6.22 -1.72
N ASN A 30 1.08 -6.56 -2.95
CA ASN A 30 0.85 -5.60 -4.03
C ASN A 30 -0.56 -5.76 -4.57
N GLY A 31 -1.39 -4.74 -4.38
CA GLY A 31 -2.69 -4.63 -5.02
C GLY A 31 -2.52 -4.03 -6.41
N ARG A 32 -2.98 -4.73 -7.44
CA ARG A 32 -2.87 -4.29 -8.83
C ARG A 32 -4.23 -4.04 -9.43
N VAL A 33 -4.29 -3.12 -10.39
CA VAL A 33 -5.49 -2.91 -11.20
C VAL A 33 -5.60 -4.06 -12.20
N ARG A 34 -6.68 -4.82 -12.10
CA ARG A 34 -6.96 -5.91 -13.04
C ARG A 34 -7.74 -5.41 -14.25
N ALA A 35 -7.72 -6.19 -15.34
CA ALA A 35 -8.33 -5.80 -16.61
C ALA A 35 -9.87 -5.74 -16.59
N THR A 36 -10.52 -6.32 -15.59
CA THR A 36 -11.98 -6.36 -15.47
C THR A 36 -12.45 -5.89 -14.11
N GLU A 37 -13.54 -5.13 -14.08
CA GLU A 37 -14.19 -4.68 -12.86
C GLU A 37 -15.70 -4.76 -13.04
N HIS A 38 -16.38 -5.39 -12.08
CA HIS A 38 -17.84 -5.61 -12.14
C HIS A 38 -18.31 -6.25 -13.47
N GLY A 39 -17.52 -7.17 -14.02
CA GLY A 39 -17.82 -7.87 -15.27
C GLY A 39 -17.51 -7.09 -16.54
N GLU A 40 -16.99 -5.88 -16.44
CA GLU A 40 -16.65 -5.02 -17.58
C GLU A 40 -15.14 -4.92 -17.76
N ASN A 41 -14.69 -4.81 -19.01
CA ASN A 41 -13.29 -4.52 -19.31
C ASN A 41 -12.97 -3.06 -19.02
N ILE A 42 -11.85 -2.83 -18.36
CA ILE A 42 -11.37 -1.48 -18.05
C ILE A 42 -9.92 -1.32 -18.51
N THR A 43 -9.47 -0.09 -18.64
CA THR A 43 -8.07 0.24 -18.98
C THR A 43 -7.33 0.83 -17.80
N ALA A 44 -8.04 1.43 -16.85
CA ALA A 44 -7.49 2.05 -15.66
C ALA A 44 -8.56 2.23 -14.60
N LEU A 45 -8.12 2.44 -13.36
CA LEU A 45 -8.94 2.99 -12.28
C LEU A 45 -8.39 4.37 -11.92
N GLU A 46 -9.28 5.24 -11.45
CA GLU A 46 -8.88 6.54 -10.94
C GLU A 46 -9.26 6.65 -9.47
N TYR A 47 -8.25 6.91 -8.63
CA TYR A 47 -8.42 7.05 -7.20
C TYR A 47 -8.38 8.52 -6.81
N GLU A 48 -9.36 8.97 -6.05
CA GLU A 48 -9.46 10.34 -5.59
C GLU A 48 -9.38 10.40 -4.06
N GLN A 49 -8.93 11.52 -3.55
CA GLN A 49 -8.96 11.81 -2.11
C GLN A 49 -9.29 13.28 -1.87
N TYR A 50 -9.83 13.57 -0.70
CA TYR A 50 -9.77 14.91 -0.14
C TYR A 50 -8.38 15.13 0.43
N GLU A 51 -7.84 16.34 0.26
CA GLU A 51 -6.47 16.68 0.63
C GLU A 51 -6.12 16.27 2.07
N GLY A 52 -5.08 15.46 2.22
CA GLY A 52 -4.59 14.96 3.51
C GLY A 52 -5.43 13.86 4.17
N MET A 53 -6.64 13.63 3.72
CA MET A 53 -7.56 12.71 4.38
C MET A 53 -7.18 11.24 4.17
N ALA A 54 -6.80 10.89 2.95
CA ALA A 54 -6.42 9.51 2.64
C ALA A 54 -5.16 9.07 3.41
N GLU A 55 -4.17 9.94 3.54
CA GLU A 55 -2.96 9.63 4.31
C GLU A 55 -3.28 9.45 5.78
N ALA A 56 -4.11 10.31 6.37
CA ALA A 56 -4.52 10.21 7.76
C ALA A 56 -5.28 8.91 8.04
N GLU A 57 -6.22 8.53 7.17
CA GLU A 57 -6.97 7.29 7.29
C GLU A 57 -6.09 6.05 7.15
N LEU A 58 -5.17 6.06 6.19
CA LEU A 58 -4.23 4.96 5.97
C LEU A 58 -3.31 4.78 7.17
N THR A 59 -2.80 5.87 7.72
CA THR A 59 -1.96 5.85 8.92
C THR A 59 -2.73 5.29 10.11
N GLN A 60 -3.98 5.72 10.30
CA GLN A 60 -4.82 5.22 11.39
C GLN A 60 -5.09 3.72 11.28
N LEU A 61 -5.40 3.23 10.09
CA LEU A 61 -5.59 1.80 9.84
C LEU A 61 -4.32 0.99 10.13
N ALA A 62 -3.18 1.48 9.69
CA ALA A 62 -1.89 0.84 9.95
C ALA A 62 -1.57 0.77 11.45
N GLU A 63 -1.82 1.84 12.18
CA GLU A 63 -1.64 1.87 13.63
C GLU A 63 -2.58 0.91 14.37
N GLU A 64 -3.82 0.77 13.91
CA GLU A 64 -4.76 -0.21 14.47
C GLU A 64 -4.29 -1.66 14.26
N VAL A 65 -3.74 -1.96 13.09
CA VAL A 65 -3.15 -3.28 12.80
C VAL A 65 -1.96 -3.55 13.73
N MET A 66 -1.10 -2.56 13.94
CA MET A 66 0.04 -2.67 14.85
C MET A 66 -0.37 -2.96 16.29
N LYS A 67 -1.53 -2.45 16.71
CA LYS A 67 -2.07 -2.71 18.05
C LYS A 67 -2.65 -4.12 18.20
N LYS A 68 -3.19 -4.68 17.11
CA LYS A 68 -3.86 -5.98 17.13
C LYS A 68 -2.92 -7.16 16.93
N PHE A 69 -1.82 -6.96 16.23
CA PHE A 69 -0.91 -8.03 15.82
C PHE A 69 0.52 -7.74 16.26
N PRO A 70 1.29 -8.76 16.66
CA PRO A 70 2.66 -8.59 17.13
C PRO A 70 3.63 -8.43 15.96
N ILE A 71 3.55 -7.32 15.26
CA ILE A 71 4.44 -6.98 14.14
C ILE A 71 5.35 -5.82 14.55
N HIS A 72 6.56 -5.78 13.99
CA HIS A 72 7.54 -4.74 14.29
C HIS A 72 7.32 -3.49 13.46
N ASP A 73 7.20 -3.67 12.13
CA ASP A 73 7.05 -2.55 11.20
C ASP A 73 5.97 -2.84 10.17
N LEU A 74 5.25 -1.79 9.79
CA LEU A 74 4.29 -1.82 8.70
C LEU A 74 4.50 -0.58 7.83
N PHE A 75 4.89 -0.79 6.58
CA PHE A 75 5.08 0.28 5.60
C PHE A 75 4.09 0.10 4.46
N CYS A 76 3.40 1.16 4.08
CA CYS A 76 2.46 1.10 2.96
C CYS A 76 2.48 2.39 2.13
N ARG A 77 2.23 2.21 0.84
CA ARG A 77 2.07 3.29 -0.13
C ARG A 77 0.81 3.05 -0.93
N HIS A 78 -0.04 4.04 -1.02
CA HIS A 78 -1.24 4.01 -1.85
C HIS A 78 -1.14 5.10 -2.92
N ARG A 79 -1.36 4.70 -4.17
CA ARG A 79 -1.37 5.62 -5.30
C ARG A 79 -2.75 6.22 -5.49
N ILE A 80 -2.81 7.52 -5.73
CA ILE A 80 -4.02 8.23 -6.17
C ILE A 80 -3.83 8.73 -7.60
N GLY A 81 -4.92 9.17 -8.22
CA GLY A 81 -4.96 9.50 -9.64
C GLY A 81 -5.17 8.26 -10.49
N ARG A 82 -4.79 8.34 -11.74
CA ARG A 82 -4.96 7.24 -12.70
C ARG A 82 -3.95 6.12 -12.46
N VAL A 83 -4.45 4.90 -12.35
CA VAL A 83 -3.64 3.68 -12.28
C VAL A 83 -4.07 2.76 -13.41
N ASP A 84 -3.17 2.51 -14.34
CA ASP A 84 -3.43 1.66 -15.50
C ASP A 84 -3.48 0.19 -15.10
N VAL A 85 -4.18 -0.60 -15.91
CA VAL A 85 -4.24 -2.06 -15.76
C VAL A 85 -2.84 -2.64 -15.66
N GLY A 86 -2.63 -3.51 -14.66
CA GLY A 86 -1.34 -4.14 -14.38
C GLY A 86 -0.42 -3.35 -13.46
N GLU A 87 -0.70 -2.07 -13.23
CA GLU A 87 0.09 -1.26 -12.31
C GLU A 87 -0.36 -1.45 -10.86
N THR A 88 0.56 -1.21 -9.94
CA THR A 88 0.31 -1.32 -8.50
C THR A 88 -0.39 -0.06 -7.97
N SER A 89 -1.51 -0.25 -7.29
CA SER A 89 -2.25 0.82 -6.61
C SER A 89 -1.96 0.87 -5.11
N LEU A 90 -1.58 -0.26 -4.52
CA LEU A 90 -1.27 -0.36 -3.09
C LEU A 90 -0.08 -1.31 -2.90
N HIS A 91 0.89 -0.85 -2.15
CA HIS A 91 2.04 -1.66 -1.74
C HIS A 91 2.15 -1.66 -0.22
N VAL A 92 2.25 -2.85 0.36
CA VAL A 92 2.40 -3.03 1.81
C VAL A 92 3.53 -4.00 2.09
N SER A 93 4.40 -3.62 3.03
CA SER A 93 5.42 -4.50 3.58
C SER A 93 5.25 -4.57 5.10
N ILE A 94 5.30 -5.78 5.63
CA ILE A 94 5.11 -6.05 7.06
C ILE A 94 6.24 -6.95 7.55
N TRP A 95 6.79 -6.61 8.70
CA TRP A 95 7.82 -7.39 9.39
C TRP A 95 7.44 -7.70 10.83
#